data_26d1b9e9bc8a300582d256a96012c2ee
#
_entry.id   26d1b9e9bc8a300582d256a96012c2ee
#
_cell.length_a   1.000
_cell.length_b   1.000
_cell.length_c   1.000
_cell.angle_alpha   90.00
_cell.angle_beta   90.00
_cell.angle_gamma   90.00
#
_symmetry.space_group_name_H-M   'P 1'
#
loop_
_entity.id
_entity.type
_entity.pdbx_description
1 polymer ?
#
loop_
_entity_poly.entity_id
_entity_poly.type
_entity_poly.pdbx_seq_one_letter_code
_entity_poly.pdbx_strand_id
1 'polypeptide(L)'
;MLRKRVTVLLLAVILAVPVFARGAEVNETSQTSGTEGNETGKTSGTEGNEMGQVSDTAGKEMAWWQKINAYEVYVNSFQDSDGDGYGDLNGIRQRLDHLEKLGVGAVWLTPVYESPMVDNGYDVADYYKINPRYGSMEDMDRLISEAGEKGIRIVMDLVFNHTSDQCEWFKESAKGKENDYSDWYIWRDGKPDGSEPNNWRSIFGGSAWTWCEARQQYYLHTFASAQPDLNWENPKVRQALYDVANFWLDKGVGGFRMDAIPYIKKPADFSDGTPDDKDGSVSIHDMTANTDGILDYLHEFKEKVAEGKDIFTVGEANGVAADQLSKWVGENGVFDMIFEFSHVNLEFSGAEVWCKAKDWSLSDLKKALTDSQEATKNNGWYPVFFENHDKPRSIDHYFPEDADPVLAGKAMGTVLMTLRGTPFIYQGQELGMRNVDWDTIEQYNDLNSYSQYQTALAEGYSEKEAMEFVHRFSRDNARTPMQWSSSEQAGFTTGTPWLPVHENYEKVNAETEQEDPGSVLSWYRKLAELRADTPALIEGAYEELFRDSKEIYAFTREDGADKLLIAVNFTGQTVTFDQAQAGLAENTAPEILMSSYEDSEAAAGTLRPYEAQVIKVN
;
A
#
# COMPACT_ATOMS: atom_id res chain seq x y z
N MET A 1 -25.68 35.37 35.63
CA MET A 1 -25.57 36.86 35.56
C MET A 1 -24.37 37.19 34.68
N LEU A 2 -24.58 38.11 33.78
CA LEU A 2 -23.66 38.76 32.83
C LEU A 2 -23.06 37.91 31.69
N ARG A 3 -23.77 37.98 30.55
CA ARG A 3 -23.24 37.79 29.21
C ARG A 3 -22.42 39.05 28.81
N LYS A 4 -21.21 38.86 28.30
CA LYS A 4 -20.50 39.90 27.54
C LYS A 4 -20.51 39.47 26.06
N ARG A 5 -21.22 40.25 25.24
CA ARG A 5 -21.15 40.24 23.77
C ARG A 5 -19.91 41.03 23.36
N VAL A 6 -19.09 40.48 22.51
CA VAL A 6 -18.05 41.20 21.77
C VAL A 6 -18.51 41.28 20.31
N THR A 7 -18.74 42.51 19.86
CA THR A 7 -19.08 42.85 18.48
C THR A 7 -17.76 43.08 17.73
N VAL A 8 -17.49 42.35 16.68
CA VAL A 8 -16.38 42.62 15.76
C VAL A 8 -16.94 43.33 14.55
N LEU A 9 -16.41 44.51 14.27
CA LEU A 9 -16.70 45.35 13.11
C LEU A 9 -15.92 44.80 11.91
N LEU A 10 -16.62 44.45 10.82
CA LEU A 10 -16.02 44.24 9.51
C LEU A 10 -15.74 45.61 8.83
N LEU A 11 -14.50 45.83 8.46
CA LEU A 11 -14.13 46.89 7.50
C LEU A 11 -13.74 46.23 6.19
N ALA A 12 -14.55 46.37 5.19
CA ALA A 12 -14.24 45.98 3.81
C ALA A 12 -13.41 47.10 3.15
N VAL A 13 -12.23 46.75 2.65
CA VAL A 13 -11.47 47.63 1.73
C VAL A 13 -11.38 46.93 0.38
N ILE A 14 -12.08 47.49 -0.58
CA ILE A 14 -12.01 47.13 -2.00
C ILE A 14 -10.83 47.90 -2.60
N LEU A 15 -9.83 47.21 -3.12
CA LEU A 15 -8.82 47.76 -4.01
C LEU A 15 -8.80 46.99 -5.32
N ALA A 16 -9.22 47.70 -6.39
CA ALA A 16 -9.15 47.25 -7.77
C ALA A 16 -7.71 47.42 -8.30
N VAL A 17 -7.21 46.42 -9.01
CA VAL A 17 -5.97 46.51 -9.79
C VAL A 17 -6.24 46.06 -11.21
N PRO A 18 -5.75 46.76 -12.23
CA PRO A 18 -6.12 46.54 -13.62
C PRO A 18 -5.29 45.44 -14.31
N VAL A 19 -5.96 44.75 -15.20
CA VAL A 19 -5.42 43.78 -16.17
C VAL A 19 -4.49 44.47 -17.17
N PHE A 20 -3.28 43.98 -17.36
CA PHE A 20 -2.48 44.19 -18.56
C PHE A 20 -2.15 42.86 -19.22
N ALA A 21 -2.77 42.66 -20.36
CA ALA A 21 -2.38 41.62 -21.32
C ALA A 21 -1.19 42.13 -22.16
N ARG A 22 -0.17 41.31 -22.32
CA ARG A 22 0.76 41.43 -23.47
C ARG A 22 1.21 40.05 -23.90
N GLY A 23 0.78 39.70 -25.11
CA GLY A 23 1.33 38.59 -25.88
C GLY A 23 2.72 38.95 -26.43
N ALA A 24 3.52 37.95 -26.69
CA ALA A 24 4.67 38.04 -27.57
C ALA A 24 4.80 36.74 -28.37
N GLU A 25 4.89 36.94 -29.67
CA GLU A 25 4.93 35.98 -30.75
C GLU A 25 6.26 35.19 -30.81
N VAL A 26 6.12 34.00 -31.39
CA VAL A 26 7.19 33.12 -31.87
C VAL A 26 7.86 33.77 -33.10
N ASN A 27 9.18 33.65 -33.19
CA ASN A 27 9.86 33.77 -34.50
C ASN A 27 11.00 32.75 -34.60
N GLU A 28 10.81 31.83 -35.53
CA GLU A 28 11.85 30.98 -36.13
C GLU A 28 12.79 31.82 -36.99
N THR A 29 14.10 31.52 -36.94
CA THR A 29 14.95 31.62 -38.12
C THR A 29 16.15 30.68 -38.05
N SER A 30 16.23 29.87 -39.10
CA SER A 30 17.35 29.02 -39.53
C SER A 30 18.50 29.85 -40.12
N GLN A 31 19.74 29.34 -40.04
CA GLN A 31 20.73 29.28 -41.14
C GLN A 31 22.06 28.72 -40.69
N THR A 32 22.41 27.59 -41.16
CA THR A 32 23.46 27.06 -42.09
C THR A 32 24.77 27.83 -42.26
N SER A 33 25.90 27.12 -42.13
CA SER A 33 27.09 27.00 -42.97
C SER A 33 28.24 26.37 -42.12
N GLY A 34 28.97 25.31 -42.45
CA GLY A 34 29.50 24.87 -43.74
C GLY A 34 31.02 24.87 -43.68
N THR A 35 31.61 23.77 -43.92
CA THR A 35 32.80 23.40 -44.72
C THR A 35 33.77 22.49 -43.94
N GLU A 36 33.95 21.32 -44.43
CA GLU A 36 34.87 20.65 -45.37
C GLU A 36 36.18 20.15 -44.78
N GLY A 37 36.46 18.89 -45.09
CA GLY A 37 37.80 18.37 -45.28
C GLY A 37 37.99 16.92 -44.87
N ASN A 38 37.72 15.98 -45.77
CA ASN A 38 38.55 14.96 -46.44
C ASN A 38 39.57 14.20 -45.58
N GLU A 39 39.87 12.94 -45.65
CA GLU A 39 39.77 11.86 -46.63
C GLU A 39 40.10 10.49 -46.01
N THR A 40 39.51 9.50 -46.48
CA THR A 40 39.83 8.16 -47.00
C THR A 40 40.20 7.01 -46.07
N GLY A 41 39.49 5.90 -46.33
CA GLY A 41 39.90 4.54 -45.94
C GLY A 41 38.77 3.53 -46.05
N LYS A 42 38.64 2.89 -47.24
CA LYS A 42 37.78 1.74 -47.51
C LYS A 42 38.17 0.53 -46.68
N THR A 43 37.17 -0.23 -46.16
CA THR A 43 36.99 -1.64 -46.62
C THR A 43 35.62 -2.20 -46.13
N SER A 44 35.07 -3.00 -46.99
CA SER A 44 33.85 -3.76 -47.05
C SER A 44 33.59 -4.71 -45.88
N GLY A 45 32.32 -4.92 -45.57
CA GLY A 45 31.90 -6.23 -45.13
C GLY A 45 30.68 -6.30 -44.21
N THR A 46 29.57 -6.73 -44.78
CA THR A 46 28.45 -7.49 -44.22
C THR A 46 27.51 -6.82 -43.21
N GLU A 47 26.31 -6.61 -43.71
CA GLU A 47 25.07 -6.45 -42.94
C GLU A 47 24.89 -7.63 -41.97
N GLY A 48 24.89 -7.37 -40.71
CA GLY A 48 24.47 -8.26 -39.64
C GLY A 48 23.23 -7.68 -38.98
N ASN A 49 22.12 -8.33 -39.17
CA ASN A 49 20.86 -8.13 -38.49
C ASN A 49 21.12 -8.20 -36.96
N GLU A 50 21.03 -7.10 -36.23
CA GLU A 50 20.89 -7.13 -34.78
C GLU A 50 19.46 -7.58 -34.45
N MET A 51 19.28 -8.90 -34.40
CA MET A 51 18.19 -9.47 -33.60
C MET A 51 18.48 -9.17 -32.15
N GLY A 52 17.56 -8.43 -31.48
CA GLY A 52 17.60 -8.18 -30.08
C GLY A 52 17.89 -9.46 -29.30
N GLN A 53 18.86 -9.40 -28.42
CA GLN A 53 19.11 -10.45 -27.44
C GLN A 53 17.84 -10.59 -26.59
N VAL A 54 17.07 -11.63 -26.84
CA VAL A 54 16.14 -12.19 -25.86
C VAL A 54 17.04 -12.63 -24.70
N SER A 55 16.93 -11.96 -23.57
CA SER A 55 17.61 -12.38 -22.35
C SER A 55 17.13 -13.79 -22.02
N ASP A 56 18.07 -14.72 -21.99
CA ASP A 56 17.86 -16.12 -21.65
C ASP A 56 17.56 -16.20 -20.14
N THR A 57 16.28 -15.97 -19.75
CA THR A 57 15.78 -16.19 -18.39
C THR A 57 15.35 -17.66 -18.17
N ALA A 58 15.57 -18.53 -19.15
CA ALA A 58 15.30 -19.94 -19.04
C ALA A 58 16.33 -20.61 -18.11
N GLY A 59 15.98 -20.76 -16.81
CA GLY A 59 16.75 -21.61 -15.90
C GLY A 59 16.95 -21.11 -14.47
N LYS A 60 16.50 -19.92 -14.09
CA LYS A 60 16.57 -19.51 -12.69
C LYS A 60 15.32 -20.04 -11.96
N GLU A 61 15.51 -20.91 -10.97
CA GLU A 61 14.41 -21.40 -10.14
C GLU A 61 13.72 -20.23 -9.43
N MET A 62 12.39 -20.17 -9.51
CA MET A 62 11.62 -19.13 -8.83
C MET A 62 11.81 -19.23 -7.32
N ALA A 63 11.97 -18.08 -6.68
CA ALA A 63 12.00 -17.97 -5.22
C ALA A 63 10.65 -18.42 -4.63
N TRP A 64 10.67 -18.95 -3.41
CA TRP A 64 9.47 -19.44 -2.74
C TRP A 64 8.37 -18.38 -2.63
N TRP A 65 8.73 -17.13 -2.34
CA TRP A 65 7.80 -16.02 -2.16
C TRP A 65 7.10 -15.58 -3.47
N GLN A 66 7.63 -15.95 -4.62
CA GLN A 66 6.97 -15.70 -5.91
C GLN A 66 5.80 -16.68 -6.17
N LYS A 67 5.78 -17.82 -5.49
CA LYS A 67 4.83 -18.92 -5.70
C LYS A 67 3.65 -18.92 -4.71
N ILE A 68 3.72 -18.12 -3.66
CA ILE A 68 2.74 -18.09 -2.57
C ILE A 68 1.67 -17.02 -2.74
N ASN A 69 0.65 -17.10 -1.88
CA ASN A 69 -0.21 -15.99 -1.53
C ASN A 69 0.25 -15.45 -0.17
N ALA A 70 0.43 -14.14 -0.06
CA ALA A 70 0.71 -13.47 1.19
C ALA A 70 -0.60 -12.98 1.83
N TYR A 71 -0.61 -12.85 3.15
CA TYR A 71 -1.76 -12.35 3.90
C TYR A 71 -1.30 -11.30 4.90
N GLU A 72 -1.94 -10.14 4.90
CA GLU A 72 -1.67 -9.09 5.87
C GLU A 72 -2.62 -9.21 7.06
N VAL A 73 -2.05 -9.24 8.26
CA VAL A 73 -2.76 -9.22 9.55
C VAL A 73 -2.56 -7.89 10.25
N TYR A 74 -3.63 -7.13 10.40
CA TYR A 74 -3.69 -6.01 11.31
C TYR A 74 -3.99 -6.54 12.71
N VAL A 75 -2.94 -6.70 13.52
CA VAL A 75 -2.95 -7.51 14.74
C VAL A 75 -4.04 -7.08 15.72
N ASN A 76 -4.21 -5.76 15.95
CA ASN A 76 -5.25 -5.22 16.84
C ASN A 76 -6.67 -5.76 16.57
N SER A 77 -6.96 -6.17 15.32
CA SER A 77 -8.31 -6.49 14.87
C SER A 77 -8.47 -7.90 14.31
N PHE A 78 -7.45 -8.76 14.40
CA PHE A 78 -7.54 -10.09 13.80
C PHE A 78 -8.29 -11.08 14.70
N GLN A 79 -7.80 -11.35 15.90
CA GLN A 79 -8.46 -12.20 16.91
C GLN A 79 -7.93 -11.88 18.28
N ASP A 80 -8.80 -11.59 19.22
CA ASP A 80 -8.54 -11.46 20.64
C ASP A 80 -8.65 -12.83 21.31
N SER A 81 -7.60 -13.26 22.01
CA SER A 81 -7.55 -14.57 22.68
C SER A 81 -7.82 -14.50 24.16
N ASP A 82 -7.72 -13.33 24.82
CA ASP A 82 -7.80 -13.19 26.27
C ASP A 82 -8.98 -12.31 26.76
N GLY A 83 -9.66 -11.64 25.83
CA GLY A 83 -10.89 -10.88 26.09
C GLY A 83 -10.68 -9.43 26.53
N ASP A 84 -9.49 -8.86 26.25
CA ASP A 84 -9.19 -7.46 26.56
C ASP A 84 -9.69 -6.47 25.50
N GLY A 85 -10.18 -6.98 24.37
CA GLY A 85 -10.76 -6.20 23.27
C GLY A 85 -9.79 -5.90 22.14
N TYR A 86 -8.53 -6.35 22.22
CA TYR A 86 -7.53 -6.22 21.17
C TYR A 86 -7.10 -7.60 20.68
N GLY A 87 -6.83 -7.68 19.38
CA GLY A 87 -6.21 -8.90 18.81
C GLY A 87 -4.77 -9.08 19.30
N ASP A 88 -4.31 -10.33 19.32
CA ASP A 88 -3.01 -10.71 19.86
C ASP A 88 -2.37 -11.89 19.11
N LEU A 89 -1.10 -12.20 19.44
CA LEU A 89 -0.32 -13.27 18.80
C LEU A 89 -0.93 -14.66 19.02
N ASN A 90 -1.54 -14.91 20.18
CA ASN A 90 -2.22 -16.17 20.45
C ASN A 90 -3.53 -16.30 19.66
N GLY A 91 -4.23 -15.18 19.45
CA GLY A 91 -5.38 -15.10 18.56
C GLY A 91 -5.01 -15.45 17.12
N ILE A 92 -3.89 -14.93 16.60
CA ILE A 92 -3.40 -15.30 15.27
C ILE A 92 -3.12 -16.81 15.20
N ARG A 93 -2.47 -17.39 16.22
CA ARG A 93 -2.22 -18.83 16.33
C ARG A 93 -3.51 -19.66 16.26
N GLN A 94 -4.59 -19.22 16.91
CA GLN A 94 -5.91 -19.88 16.85
C GLN A 94 -6.50 -19.90 15.44
N ARG A 95 -6.07 -19.01 14.55
CA ARG A 95 -6.60 -18.85 13.18
C ARG A 95 -5.67 -19.34 12.08
N LEU A 96 -4.55 -19.96 12.40
CA LEU A 96 -3.61 -20.52 11.41
C LEU A 96 -4.27 -21.53 10.46
N ASP A 97 -5.24 -22.33 10.92
CA ASP A 97 -5.99 -23.27 10.07
C ASP A 97 -6.83 -22.55 8.99
N HIS A 98 -7.34 -21.34 9.28
CA HIS A 98 -8.04 -20.52 8.29
C HIS A 98 -7.08 -20.07 7.19
N LEU A 99 -5.92 -19.56 7.57
CA LEU A 99 -4.88 -19.10 6.66
C LEU A 99 -4.32 -20.23 5.79
N GLU A 100 -4.07 -21.41 6.39
CA GLU A 100 -3.64 -22.61 5.67
C GLU A 100 -4.67 -23.02 4.58
N LYS A 101 -5.97 -23.06 4.93
CA LYS A 101 -7.05 -23.38 4.00
C LYS A 101 -7.24 -22.34 2.89
N LEU A 102 -6.78 -21.11 3.10
CA LEU A 102 -6.77 -20.05 2.10
C LEU A 102 -5.53 -20.09 1.18
N GLY A 103 -4.63 -21.07 1.41
CA GLY A 103 -3.41 -21.23 0.61
C GLY A 103 -2.35 -20.18 0.89
N VAL A 104 -2.35 -19.61 2.11
CA VAL A 104 -1.36 -18.59 2.53
C VAL A 104 -0.02 -19.23 2.81
N GLY A 105 1.05 -18.69 2.22
CA GLY A 105 2.44 -19.10 2.44
C GLY A 105 3.28 -18.11 3.24
N ALA A 106 2.79 -16.87 3.41
CA ALA A 106 3.41 -15.87 4.29
C ALA A 106 2.36 -14.98 4.94
N VAL A 107 2.58 -14.62 6.20
CA VAL A 107 1.75 -13.69 6.97
C VAL A 107 2.59 -12.48 7.35
N TRP A 108 2.22 -11.32 6.83
CA TRP A 108 2.76 -10.04 7.26
C TRP A 108 1.96 -9.53 8.46
N LEU A 109 2.64 -9.30 9.57
CA LEU A 109 2.08 -8.70 10.78
C LEU A 109 2.35 -7.20 10.78
N THR A 110 1.33 -6.38 11.04
CA THR A 110 1.54 -4.97 11.42
C THR A 110 2.36 -4.91 12.72
N PRO A 111 3.01 -3.78 13.06
CA PRO A 111 4.00 -3.73 14.13
C PRO A 111 3.51 -4.29 15.47
N VAL A 112 4.26 -5.22 16.02
CA VAL A 112 3.98 -5.88 17.32
C VAL A 112 4.98 -5.51 18.42
N TYR A 113 5.88 -4.57 18.12
CA TYR A 113 6.91 -4.09 19.03
C TYR A 113 6.35 -3.31 20.21
N GLU A 114 7.15 -3.18 21.30
CA GLU A 114 6.79 -2.28 22.40
C GLU A 114 6.56 -0.86 21.88
N SER A 115 5.36 -0.31 22.13
CA SER A 115 4.88 0.95 21.63
C SER A 115 3.88 1.57 22.61
N PRO A 116 3.86 2.91 22.76
CA PRO A 116 2.78 3.62 23.44
C PRO A 116 1.45 3.60 22.68
N MET A 117 1.43 3.13 21.42
CA MET A 117 0.23 2.98 20.59
C MET A 117 -0.42 4.31 20.17
N VAL A 118 0.36 5.35 19.97
CA VAL A 118 -0.13 6.64 19.47
C VAL A 118 -0.61 6.52 18.03
N ASP A 119 0.10 5.74 17.23
CA ASP A 119 -0.26 5.38 15.85
C ASP A 119 -0.33 3.85 15.71
N ASN A 120 -1.08 3.22 16.62
CA ASN A 120 -1.43 1.80 16.57
C ASN A 120 -0.24 0.83 16.35
N GLY A 121 0.93 1.15 16.94
CA GLY A 121 2.14 0.34 16.87
C GLY A 121 3.22 0.89 15.95
N TYR A 122 2.90 1.82 15.05
CA TYR A 122 3.88 2.48 14.19
C TYR A 122 4.74 3.53 14.92
N ASP A 123 4.54 3.75 16.21
CA ASP A 123 5.38 4.53 17.12
C ASP A 123 6.19 3.58 18.03
N VAL A 124 7.27 3.00 17.50
CA VAL A 124 8.05 1.95 18.17
C VAL A 124 8.95 2.51 19.26
N ALA A 125 8.79 2.02 20.50
CA ALA A 125 9.61 2.39 21.64
C ALA A 125 10.80 1.44 21.89
N ASP A 126 10.63 0.14 21.62
CA ASP A 126 11.69 -0.87 21.73
C ASP A 126 11.49 -1.98 20.68
N TYR A 127 12.39 -2.06 19.71
CA TYR A 127 12.33 -3.04 18.63
C TYR A 127 12.65 -4.48 19.04
N TYR A 128 13.21 -4.69 20.24
CA TYR A 128 13.64 -6.00 20.74
C TYR A 128 12.63 -6.64 21.67
N LYS A 129 11.46 -6.02 21.86
CA LYS A 129 10.39 -6.50 22.73
C LYS A 129 9.05 -6.54 22.00
N ILE A 130 8.22 -7.50 22.37
CA ILE A 130 6.81 -7.55 22.00
C ILE A 130 6.00 -6.63 22.92
N ASN A 131 5.05 -5.89 22.37
CA ASN A 131 4.11 -5.10 23.15
C ASN A 131 3.29 -6.03 24.05
N PRO A 132 3.20 -5.76 25.37
CA PRO A 132 2.42 -6.59 26.29
C PRO A 132 0.94 -6.78 25.90
N ARG A 133 0.37 -5.85 25.12
CA ARG A 133 -0.97 -6.00 24.53
C ARG A 133 -1.06 -7.19 23.59
N TYR A 134 -0.01 -7.48 22.84
CA TYR A 134 0.01 -8.57 21.86
C TYR A 134 0.54 -9.89 22.41
N GLY A 135 1.07 -9.90 23.64
CA GLY A 135 1.64 -11.08 24.29
C GLY A 135 3.10 -10.91 24.67
N SER A 136 3.86 -11.97 24.56
CA SER A 136 5.26 -12.06 24.97
C SER A 136 6.17 -12.49 23.82
N MET A 137 7.48 -12.44 24.03
CA MET A 137 8.47 -12.98 23.08
C MET A 137 8.29 -14.49 22.90
N GLU A 138 7.89 -15.21 23.95
CA GLU A 138 7.59 -16.65 23.89
C GLU A 138 6.35 -16.92 23.04
N ASP A 139 5.35 -16.02 23.03
CA ASP A 139 4.19 -16.13 22.15
C ASP A 139 4.58 -15.94 20.69
N MET A 140 5.48 -14.99 20.41
CA MET A 140 6.02 -14.78 19.07
C MET A 140 6.85 -15.98 18.60
N ASP A 141 7.73 -16.54 19.43
CA ASP A 141 8.51 -17.73 19.09
C ASP A 141 7.57 -18.93 18.78
N ARG A 142 6.47 -19.07 19.53
CA ARG A 142 5.45 -20.10 19.26
C ARG A 142 4.71 -19.85 17.95
N LEU A 143 4.33 -18.60 17.67
CA LEU A 143 3.66 -18.25 16.41
C LEU A 143 4.55 -18.58 15.20
N ILE A 144 5.83 -18.20 15.24
CA ILE A 144 6.79 -18.52 14.18
C ILE A 144 6.91 -20.03 13.97
N SER A 145 7.02 -20.80 15.06
CA SER A 145 7.15 -22.27 15.00
C SER A 145 5.89 -22.93 14.43
N GLU A 146 4.70 -22.62 14.97
CA GLU A 146 3.43 -23.25 14.58
C GLU A 146 3.00 -22.85 13.16
N ALA A 147 3.25 -21.60 12.76
CA ALA A 147 3.06 -21.17 11.38
C ALA A 147 3.99 -21.93 10.42
N GLY A 148 5.26 -22.10 10.82
CA GLY A 148 6.25 -22.87 10.05
C GLY A 148 5.85 -24.33 9.84
N GLU A 149 5.23 -24.99 10.83
CA GLU A 149 4.69 -26.35 10.71
C GLU A 149 3.59 -26.47 9.63
N LYS A 150 2.91 -25.36 9.33
CA LYS A 150 1.88 -25.25 8.28
C LYS A 150 2.42 -24.71 6.94
N GLY A 151 3.72 -24.49 6.83
CA GLY A 151 4.35 -23.91 5.64
C GLY A 151 4.14 -22.41 5.51
N ILE A 152 3.72 -21.73 6.57
CA ILE A 152 3.48 -20.28 6.61
C ILE A 152 4.68 -19.59 7.25
N ARG A 153 5.29 -18.63 6.58
CA ARG A 153 6.38 -17.81 7.13
C ARG A 153 5.83 -16.49 7.68
N ILE A 154 6.31 -16.10 8.85
CA ILE A 154 5.95 -14.80 9.46
C ILE A 154 6.86 -13.72 8.89
N VAL A 155 6.27 -12.62 8.45
CA VAL A 155 6.93 -11.42 7.93
C VAL A 155 6.64 -10.28 8.88
N MET A 156 7.68 -9.56 9.31
CA MET A 156 7.53 -8.46 10.25
C MET A 156 7.60 -7.10 9.54
N ASP A 157 6.98 -6.12 10.16
CA ASP A 157 7.01 -4.72 9.71
C ASP A 157 8.21 -3.99 10.31
N LEU A 158 9.07 -3.38 9.50
CA LEU A 158 10.21 -2.57 9.93
C LEU A 158 9.85 -1.09 9.82
N VAL A 159 9.53 -0.46 10.93
CA VAL A 159 9.28 0.97 11.02
C VAL A 159 10.60 1.69 11.22
N PHE A 160 11.27 2.07 10.12
CA PHE A 160 12.65 2.55 10.15
C PHE A 160 12.81 4.04 9.77
N ASN A 161 11.73 4.73 9.35
CA ASN A 161 11.78 6.18 9.15
C ASN A 161 11.88 6.95 10.48
N HIS A 162 11.22 6.46 11.52
CA HIS A 162 11.06 7.14 12.81
C HIS A 162 10.98 6.14 13.96
N THR A 163 10.99 6.63 15.20
CA THR A 163 10.65 5.86 16.41
C THR A 163 9.56 6.57 17.18
N SER A 164 9.08 5.95 18.25
CA SER A 164 8.34 6.70 19.28
C SER A 164 9.24 7.74 19.96
N ASP A 165 8.64 8.84 20.43
CA ASP A 165 9.29 9.77 21.36
C ASP A 165 9.60 9.10 22.71
N GLN A 166 9.00 7.93 22.98
CA GLN A 166 9.29 7.09 24.15
C GLN A 166 10.44 6.10 23.91
N CYS A 167 11.01 6.02 22.70
CA CYS A 167 12.21 5.24 22.44
C CYS A 167 13.40 5.80 23.24
N GLU A 168 14.21 4.92 23.84
CA GLU A 168 15.35 5.34 24.63
C GLU A 168 16.36 6.14 23.79
N TRP A 169 16.51 5.82 22.51
CA TRP A 169 17.36 6.58 21.60
C TRP A 169 16.94 8.05 21.49
N PHE A 170 15.62 8.30 21.37
CA PHE A 170 15.11 9.68 21.31
C PHE A 170 15.23 10.39 22.65
N LYS A 171 14.90 9.73 23.76
CA LYS A 171 15.03 10.31 25.12
C LYS A 171 16.47 10.75 25.40
N GLU A 172 17.44 9.93 25.02
CA GLU A 172 18.86 10.29 25.16
C GLU A 172 19.25 11.45 24.22
N SER A 173 18.81 11.41 22.96
CA SER A 173 19.05 12.47 21.98
C SER A 173 18.49 13.81 22.42
N ALA A 174 17.29 13.81 23.01
CA ALA A 174 16.60 15.01 23.48
C ALA A 174 17.25 15.70 24.68
N LYS A 175 18.10 15.00 25.45
CA LYS A 175 18.79 15.57 26.63
C LYS A 175 19.78 16.68 26.31
N GLY A 176 20.32 16.73 25.06
CA GLY A 176 21.27 17.76 24.67
C GLY A 176 22.04 17.46 23.38
N LYS A 177 22.89 18.41 23.00
CA LYS A 177 23.66 18.37 21.74
C LYS A 177 24.96 17.57 21.83
N GLU A 178 25.36 17.08 23.00
CA GLU A 178 26.70 16.51 23.27
C GLU A 178 26.58 15.15 23.98
N ASN A 179 25.93 14.16 23.35
CA ASN A 179 25.88 12.77 23.83
C ASN A 179 25.95 11.80 22.64
N ASP A 180 26.09 10.50 22.90
CA ASP A 180 26.25 9.48 21.87
C ASP A 180 25.06 9.37 20.91
N TYR A 181 23.88 9.82 21.33
CA TYR A 181 22.64 9.81 20.55
C TYR A 181 22.30 11.19 19.97
N SER A 182 23.12 12.22 20.19
CA SER A 182 22.79 13.60 19.82
C SER A 182 22.48 13.81 18.33
N ASP A 183 22.98 12.94 17.46
CA ASP A 183 22.83 12.99 16.01
C ASP A 183 22.03 11.79 15.45
N TRP A 184 21.23 11.14 16.30
CA TRP A 184 20.41 10.00 15.87
C TRP A 184 19.08 10.40 15.25
N TYR A 185 18.63 11.63 15.52
CA TYR A 185 17.38 12.19 14.99
C TYR A 185 17.67 13.50 14.25
N ILE A 186 16.69 13.96 13.48
CA ILE A 186 16.84 15.19 12.70
C ILE A 186 16.48 16.39 13.56
N TRP A 187 17.48 17.14 13.99
CA TRP A 187 17.36 18.34 14.79
C TRP A 187 17.77 19.58 14.00
N ARG A 188 17.04 20.70 14.19
CA ARG A 188 17.38 22.00 13.62
C ARG A 188 17.17 23.12 14.64
N ASP A 189 17.98 24.15 14.57
CA ASP A 189 17.73 25.40 15.27
C ASP A 189 16.55 26.13 14.60
N GLY A 190 15.73 26.84 15.39
CA GLY A 190 14.69 27.71 14.84
C GLY A 190 15.27 28.88 14.04
N LYS A 191 14.42 29.53 13.23
CA LYS A 191 14.76 30.80 12.56
C LYS A 191 15.14 31.88 13.58
N PRO A 192 15.79 32.97 13.19
CA PRO A 192 16.22 34.02 14.14
C PRO A 192 15.09 34.67 14.94
N ASP A 193 13.85 34.59 14.47
CA ASP A 193 12.65 35.06 15.14
C ASP A 193 12.01 34.01 16.08
N GLY A 194 12.63 32.82 16.16
CA GLY A 194 12.17 31.70 16.97
C GLY A 194 11.14 30.80 16.29
N SER A 195 10.77 31.08 15.05
CA SER A 195 9.88 30.24 14.29
C SER A 195 10.55 28.93 13.81
N GLU A 196 9.76 28.02 13.29
CA GLU A 196 10.17 26.71 12.80
C GLU A 196 11.22 26.78 11.70
N PRO A 197 12.05 25.73 11.51
CA PRO A 197 13.13 25.72 10.54
C PRO A 197 12.70 25.96 9.09
N ASN A 198 11.54 25.45 8.70
CA ASN A 198 10.92 25.65 7.39
C ASN A 198 9.39 25.53 7.46
N ASN A 199 8.72 25.61 6.32
CA ASN A 199 7.26 25.59 6.22
C ASN A 199 6.65 24.20 5.93
N TRP A 200 7.31 23.13 6.31
CA TRP A 200 6.82 21.78 6.02
C TRP A 200 5.66 21.38 6.94
N ARG A 201 4.63 20.81 6.32
CA ARG A 201 3.45 20.24 6.98
C ARG A 201 3.58 18.72 7.06
N SER A 202 3.33 18.16 8.25
CA SER A 202 3.29 16.72 8.51
C SER A 202 2.19 16.01 7.68
N ILE A 203 2.37 14.72 7.43
CA ILE A 203 1.37 13.87 6.75
C ILE A 203 0.04 13.88 7.51
N PHE A 204 0.07 13.87 8.85
CA PHE A 204 -1.12 13.92 9.69
C PHE A 204 -1.58 15.36 10.02
N GLY A 205 -1.07 16.35 9.27
CA GLY A 205 -1.43 17.74 9.44
C GLY A 205 -0.63 18.48 10.51
N GLY A 206 -0.74 19.80 10.51
CA GLY A 206 0.08 20.66 11.36
C GLY A 206 1.55 20.74 10.90
N SER A 207 2.38 21.41 11.70
CA SER A 207 3.81 21.51 11.42
C SER A 207 4.52 20.16 11.46
N ALA A 208 5.51 19.96 10.60
CA ALA A 208 6.43 18.82 10.67
C ALA A 208 7.54 19.00 11.72
N TRP A 209 7.53 20.07 12.48
CA TRP A 209 8.54 20.42 13.47
C TRP A 209 7.94 20.61 14.86
N THR A 210 8.56 19.99 15.87
CA THR A 210 8.17 20.17 17.27
C THR A 210 9.36 20.65 18.10
N TRP A 211 9.13 21.69 18.93
CA TRP A 211 10.15 22.27 19.81
C TRP A 211 10.45 21.37 21.00
N CYS A 212 11.72 21.11 21.23
CA CYS A 212 12.21 20.39 22.41
C CYS A 212 12.89 21.38 23.38
N GLU A 213 12.23 21.67 24.49
CA GLU A 213 12.72 22.63 25.50
C GLU A 213 14.05 22.20 26.12
N ALA A 214 14.23 20.92 26.41
CA ALA A 214 15.47 20.41 27.01
C ALA A 214 16.70 20.59 26.11
N ARG A 215 16.51 20.50 24.80
CA ARG A 215 17.58 20.60 23.81
C ARG A 215 17.69 21.98 23.17
N GLN A 216 16.65 22.81 23.28
CA GLN A 216 16.55 24.12 22.61
C GLN A 216 16.72 24.01 21.09
N GLN A 217 16.05 23.02 20.48
CA GLN A 217 15.97 22.78 19.05
C GLN A 217 14.62 22.19 18.66
N TYR A 218 14.27 22.30 17.39
CA TYR A 218 13.17 21.57 16.79
C TYR A 218 13.62 20.19 16.32
N TYR A 219 12.79 19.16 16.50
CA TYR A 219 12.96 17.88 15.82
C TYR A 219 11.94 17.73 14.71
N LEU A 220 12.35 17.03 13.63
CA LEU A 220 11.49 16.71 12.51
C LEU A 220 10.65 15.47 12.82
N HIS A 221 9.40 15.49 12.39
CA HIS A 221 8.52 14.33 12.33
C HIS A 221 7.70 14.35 11.04
N THR A 222 7.84 13.33 10.22
CA THR A 222 7.07 13.18 8.98
C THR A 222 5.59 12.92 9.27
N PHE A 223 5.31 12.20 10.35
CA PHE A 223 3.98 11.81 10.83
C PHE A 223 3.63 12.55 12.15
N ALA A 224 3.08 11.86 13.15
CA ALA A 224 2.74 12.49 14.40
C ALA A 224 3.97 13.06 15.14
N SER A 225 3.76 14.09 15.96
CA SER A 225 4.84 14.66 16.81
C SER A 225 5.44 13.64 17.79
N ALA A 226 4.71 12.56 18.09
CA ALA A 226 5.21 11.42 18.87
C ALA A 226 6.09 10.46 18.07
N GLN A 227 6.34 10.73 16.78
CA GLN A 227 7.10 9.88 15.84
C GLN A 227 8.30 10.65 15.26
N PRO A 228 9.34 10.99 16.07
CA PRO A 228 10.52 11.73 15.61
C PRO A 228 11.30 10.94 14.56
N ASP A 229 11.70 11.63 13.47
CA ASP A 229 12.40 11.05 12.34
C ASP A 229 13.87 10.74 12.65
N LEU A 230 14.30 9.53 12.32
CA LEU A 230 15.67 9.05 12.45
C LEU A 230 16.59 9.72 11.42
N ASN A 231 17.82 9.97 11.82
CA ASN A 231 18.86 10.53 10.96
C ASN A 231 19.62 9.42 10.21
N TRP A 232 19.13 9.02 9.04
CA TRP A 232 19.78 8.01 8.20
C TRP A 232 21.14 8.43 7.62
N GLU A 233 21.52 9.72 7.66
CA GLU A 233 22.87 10.15 7.33
C GLU A 233 23.89 9.60 8.34
N ASN A 234 23.47 9.32 9.57
CA ASN A 234 24.32 8.76 10.62
C ASN A 234 24.49 7.23 10.44
N PRO A 235 25.71 6.73 10.15
CA PRO A 235 25.93 5.29 9.96
C PRO A 235 25.69 4.46 11.23
N LYS A 236 25.74 5.05 12.42
CA LYS A 236 25.40 4.34 13.67
C LYS A 236 23.92 4.04 13.76
N VAL A 237 23.06 4.95 13.27
CA VAL A 237 21.62 4.74 13.17
C VAL A 237 21.34 3.58 12.23
N ARG A 238 21.89 3.63 11.01
CA ARG A 238 21.72 2.54 10.04
C ARG A 238 22.15 1.19 10.60
N GLN A 239 23.34 1.13 11.25
CA GLN A 239 23.82 -0.11 11.83
C GLN A 239 22.87 -0.64 12.93
N ALA A 240 22.35 0.23 13.80
CA ALA A 240 21.41 -0.18 14.84
C ALA A 240 20.10 -0.75 14.24
N LEU A 241 19.62 -0.17 13.13
CA LEU A 241 18.45 -0.69 12.42
C LEU A 241 18.73 -2.05 11.74
N TYR A 242 19.94 -2.23 11.19
CA TYR A 242 20.35 -3.53 10.63
C TYR A 242 20.49 -4.61 11.72
N ASP A 243 20.97 -4.24 12.90
CA ASP A 243 21.06 -5.14 14.06
C ASP A 243 19.65 -5.58 14.52
N VAL A 244 18.67 -4.67 14.51
CA VAL A 244 17.25 -4.99 14.75
C VAL A 244 16.74 -6.03 13.74
N ALA A 245 16.92 -5.78 12.45
CA ALA A 245 16.46 -6.70 11.42
C ALA A 245 17.13 -8.08 11.56
N ASN A 246 18.45 -8.12 11.77
CA ASN A 246 19.16 -9.38 11.96
C ASN A 246 18.72 -10.14 13.22
N PHE A 247 18.40 -9.43 14.32
CA PHE A 247 17.83 -10.07 15.53
C PHE A 247 16.55 -10.85 15.21
N TRP A 248 15.63 -10.25 14.42
CA TRP A 248 14.39 -10.93 14.06
C TRP A 248 14.60 -12.06 13.04
N LEU A 249 15.57 -11.95 12.14
CA LEU A 249 15.97 -13.07 11.27
C LEU A 249 16.52 -14.25 12.08
N ASP A 250 17.32 -13.98 13.12
CA ASP A 250 17.82 -15.01 14.03
C ASP A 250 16.70 -15.70 14.83
N LYS A 251 15.55 -15.03 14.98
CA LYS A 251 14.30 -15.59 15.54
C LYS A 251 13.55 -16.49 14.55
N GLY A 252 13.87 -16.44 13.26
CA GLY A 252 13.28 -17.30 12.23
C GLY A 252 12.15 -16.67 11.42
N VAL A 253 12.02 -15.33 11.40
CA VAL A 253 11.07 -14.67 10.50
C VAL A 253 11.44 -14.87 9.03
N GLY A 254 10.45 -14.95 8.15
CA GLY A 254 10.60 -15.22 6.71
C GLY A 254 10.92 -14.00 5.87
N GLY A 255 10.97 -12.81 6.45
CA GLY A 255 11.24 -11.59 5.73
C GLY A 255 10.64 -10.34 6.39
N PHE A 256 10.64 -9.23 5.63
CA PHE A 256 10.22 -7.94 6.13
C PHE A 256 9.37 -7.15 5.12
N ARG A 257 8.36 -6.46 5.64
CA ARG A 257 7.82 -5.27 5.02
C ARG A 257 8.52 -4.06 5.63
N MET A 258 8.97 -3.12 4.85
CA MET A 258 9.63 -1.92 5.34
C MET A 258 8.74 -0.70 5.14
N ASP A 259 8.39 -0.07 6.27
CA ASP A 259 7.45 1.03 6.38
C ASP A 259 8.03 2.35 5.88
N ALA A 260 7.20 3.16 5.23
CA ALA A 260 7.42 4.59 4.95
C ALA A 260 8.81 4.93 4.36
N ILE A 261 9.38 4.02 3.56
CA ILE A 261 10.76 4.18 3.05
C ILE A 261 10.99 5.40 2.15
N PRO A 262 10.02 5.97 1.44
CA PRO A 262 10.25 7.20 0.68
C PRO A 262 10.81 8.35 1.51
N TYR A 263 10.59 8.31 2.83
CA TYR A 263 10.92 9.41 3.74
C TYR A 263 12.22 9.23 4.52
N ILE A 264 12.91 8.10 4.43
CA ILE A 264 14.14 7.85 5.23
C ILE A 264 15.27 8.81 4.92
N LYS A 265 15.32 9.37 3.69
CA LYS A 265 16.29 10.38 3.29
C LYS A 265 15.64 11.74 3.10
N LYS A 266 16.26 12.78 3.67
CA LYS A 266 15.78 14.16 3.54
C LYS A 266 16.72 14.97 2.65
N PRO A 267 16.23 16.03 1.95
CA PRO A 267 17.10 16.96 1.23
C PRO A 267 18.05 17.67 2.22
N ALA A 268 19.30 17.88 1.80
CA ALA A 268 20.35 18.38 2.71
C ALA A 268 20.12 19.83 3.17
N ASP A 269 19.42 20.64 2.38
CA ASP A 269 19.27 22.08 2.64
C ASP A 269 18.05 22.42 3.53
N PHE A 270 17.08 21.53 3.67
CA PHE A 270 15.85 21.75 4.45
C PHE A 270 15.19 23.10 4.14
N SER A 271 15.18 23.51 2.86
CA SER A 271 14.62 24.78 2.42
C SER A 271 13.09 24.85 2.54
N ASP A 272 12.56 26.08 2.62
CA ASP A 272 11.13 26.30 2.49
C ASP A 272 10.65 25.85 1.10
N GLY A 273 9.52 25.13 1.04
CA GLY A 273 8.88 24.75 -0.21
C GLY A 273 7.86 25.80 -0.70
N THR A 274 7.41 25.63 -1.94
CA THR A 274 6.30 26.45 -2.46
C THR A 274 5.01 26.04 -1.76
N PRO A 275 4.31 26.97 -1.08
CA PRO A 275 3.09 26.65 -0.37
C PRO A 275 2.04 25.98 -1.26
N ASP A 276 1.44 24.91 -0.77
CA ASP A 276 0.32 24.17 -1.39
C ASP A 276 -0.99 24.35 -0.62
N ASP A 277 -0.93 25.03 0.55
CA ASP A 277 -2.07 25.34 1.39
C ASP A 277 -2.18 26.84 1.72
N LYS A 278 -3.37 27.26 2.17
CA LYS A 278 -3.71 28.68 2.50
C LYS A 278 -2.93 29.21 3.71
N ASP A 279 -2.46 28.33 4.58
CA ASP A 279 -1.67 28.71 5.77
C ASP A 279 -0.19 28.98 5.45
N GLY A 280 0.23 28.78 4.18
CA GLY A 280 1.60 29.00 3.74
C GLY A 280 2.51 27.79 3.93
N SER A 281 1.97 26.64 4.34
CA SER A 281 2.70 25.38 4.46
C SER A 281 2.79 24.63 3.14
N VAL A 282 3.67 23.62 3.08
CA VAL A 282 3.81 22.67 1.98
C VAL A 282 3.88 21.24 2.54
N SER A 283 3.28 20.28 1.87
CA SER A 283 3.33 18.88 2.28
C SER A 283 4.78 18.39 2.37
N ILE A 284 5.15 17.76 3.49
CA ILE A 284 6.44 17.12 3.65
C ILE A 284 6.65 16.00 2.63
N HIS A 285 5.57 15.36 2.15
CA HIS A 285 5.62 14.37 1.07
C HIS A 285 6.31 14.97 -0.17
N ASP A 286 5.85 16.13 -0.63
CA ASP A 286 6.37 16.77 -1.84
C ASP A 286 7.82 17.26 -1.68
N MET A 287 8.27 17.43 -0.43
CA MET A 287 9.61 17.91 -0.11
C MET A 287 10.64 16.81 0.13
N THR A 288 10.20 15.62 0.55
CA THR A 288 11.12 14.60 1.05
C THR A 288 10.96 13.22 0.42
N ALA A 289 9.82 12.92 -0.25
CA ALA A 289 9.60 11.59 -0.81
C ALA A 289 10.63 11.26 -1.89
N ASN A 290 11.25 10.08 -1.76
CA ASN A 290 12.20 9.54 -2.75
C ASN A 290 13.40 10.47 -3.05
N THR A 291 13.88 11.18 -2.06
CA THR A 291 15.06 12.07 -2.18
C THR A 291 16.25 11.36 -2.83
N ASP A 292 16.93 12.03 -3.74
CA ASP A 292 18.10 11.51 -4.46
C ASP A 292 19.14 10.89 -3.51
N GLY A 293 19.64 9.70 -3.85
CA GLY A 293 20.59 8.92 -3.04
C GLY A 293 19.94 8.03 -1.98
N ILE A 294 18.60 7.96 -1.92
CA ILE A 294 17.89 7.03 -1.01
C ILE A 294 18.24 5.56 -1.30
N LEU A 295 18.42 5.22 -2.57
CA LEU A 295 18.77 3.86 -2.99
C LEU A 295 20.15 3.40 -2.45
N ASP A 296 21.07 4.32 -2.18
CA ASP A 296 22.37 3.95 -1.60
C ASP A 296 22.21 3.34 -0.20
N TYR A 297 21.29 3.89 0.62
CA TYR A 297 20.98 3.36 1.94
C TYR A 297 20.23 2.02 1.86
N LEU A 298 19.34 1.90 0.88
CA LEU A 298 18.58 0.67 0.68
C LEU A 298 19.44 -0.46 0.10
N HIS A 299 20.43 -0.15 -0.73
CA HIS A 299 21.46 -1.13 -1.14
C HIS A 299 22.32 -1.56 0.05
N GLU A 300 22.70 -0.64 0.94
CA GLU A 300 23.41 -0.99 2.19
C GLU A 300 22.55 -1.91 3.07
N PHE A 301 21.24 -1.61 3.22
CA PHE A 301 20.30 -2.48 3.92
C PHE A 301 20.26 -3.89 3.29
N LYS A 302 20.09 -3.99 1.97
CA LYS A 302 20.07 -5.27 1.25
C LYS A 302 21.35 -6.08 1.52
N GLU A 303 22.54 -5.44 1.38
CA GLU A 303 23.83 -6.09 1.64
C GLU A 303 23.95 -6.60 3.09
N LYS A 304 23.54 -5.79 4.09
CA LYS A 304 23.73 -6.09 5.51
C LYS A 304 22.69 -7.03 6.09
N VAL A 305 21.49 -7.08 5.50
CA VAL A 305 20.34 -7.76 6.08
C VAL A 305 19.84 -8.92 5.20
N ALA A 306 19.66 -8.71 3.90
CA ALA A 306 18.93 -9.65 3.05
C ALA A 306 19.81 -10.54 2.17
N GLU A 307 20.98 -10.05 1.72
CA GLU A 307 21.79 -10.74 0.73
C GLU A 307 22.22 -12.14 1.19
N GLY A 308 21.95 -13.14 0.34
CA GLY A 308 22.30 -14.55 0.59
C GLY A 308 21.41 -15.27 1.60
N LYS A 309 20.32 -14.65 2.07
CA LYS A 309 19.35 -15.28 2.98
C LYS A 309 18.08 -15.71 2.22
N ASP A 310 17.43 -16.77 2.69
CA ASP A 310 16.17 -17.29 2.12
C ASP A 310 14.96 -16.56 2.73
N ILE A 311 14.89 -15.26 2.50
CA ILE A 311 13.83 -14.37 2.97
C ILE A 311 13.25 -13.60 1.79
N PHE A 312 12.15 -12.86 2.01
CA PHE A 312 11.76 -11.82 1.08
C PHE A 312 11.64 -10.45 1.75
N THR A 313 11.77 -9.42 0.93
CA THR A 313 11.64 -8.03 1.35
C THR A 313 10.63 -7.31 0.47
N VAL A 314 9.71 -6.58 1.10
CA VAL A 314 8.79 -5.70 0.39
C VAL A 314 8.83 -4.31 1.00
N GLY A 315 9.10 -3.29 0.19
CA GLY A 315 9.14 -1.90 0.64
C GLY A 315 7.83 -1.18 0.38
N GLU A 316 7.35 -0.40 1.34
CA GLU A 316 6.30 0.57 1.07
C GLU A 316 6.92 1.81 0.41
N ALA A 317 6.68 1.98 -0.90
CA ALA A 317 7.38 2.97 -1.73
C ALA A 317 6.39 3.84 -2.52
N ASN A 318 5.52 4.55 -1.80
CA ASN A 318 4.58 5.48 -2.41
C ASN A 318 5.32 6.56 -3.25
N GLY A 319 4.78 6.87 -4.43
CA GLY A 319 5.31 7.89 -5.33
C GLY A 319 6.50 7.44 -6.19
N VAL A 320 6.87 6.15 -6.19
CA VAL A 320 7.82 5.62 -7.16
C VAL A 320 7.12 5.45 -8.50
N ALA A 321 7.53 6.23 -9.50
CA ALA A 321 6.96 6.15 -10.83
C ALA A 321 7.29 4.81 -11.52
N ALA A 322 6.39 4.32 -12.37
CA ALA A 322 6.53 3.02 -13.04
C ALA A 322 7.87 2.88 -13.80
N ASP A 323 8.37 3.95 -14.43
CA ASP A 323 9.65 3.96 -15.14
C ASP A 323 10.88 3.88 -14.21
N GLN A 324 10.71 4.07 -12.91
CA GLN A 324 11.75 3.94 -11.89
C GLN A 324 11.73 2.58 -11.18
N LEU A 325 10.64 1.80 -11.30
CA LEU A 325 10.48 0.52 -10.59
C LEU A 325 11.66 -0.43 -10.77
N SER A 326 12.27 -0.48 -11.96
CA SER A 326 13.44 -1.33 -12.23
C SER A 326 14.69 -1.02 -11.40
N LYS A 327 14.74 0.12 -10.72
CA LYS A 327 15.81 0.49 -9.77
C LYS A 327 15.49 0.00 -8.35
N TRP A 328 14.22 -0.23 -8.06
CA TRP A 328 13.74 -0.63 -6.75
C TRP A 328 13.62 -2.14 -6.61
N VAL A 329 13.22 -2.83 -7.68
CA VAL A 329 12.97 -4.27 -7.68
C VAL A 329 13.77 -4.99 -8.78
N GLY A 330 13.93 -6.31 -8.63
CA GLY A 330 14.64 -7.15 -9.58
C GLY A 330 16.10 -7.38 -9.19
N GLU A 331 16.89 -7.90 -10.12
CA GLU A 331 18.26 -8.36 -9.85
C GLU A 331 19.15 -7.28 -9.25
N ASN A 332 19.06 -6.06 -9.80
CA ASN A 332 19.82 -4.90 -9.33
C ASN A 332 18.99 -3.97 -8.43
N GLY A 333 17.79 -4.36 -8.08
CA GLY A 333 16.92 -3.61 -7.18
C GLY A 333 17.33 -3.76 -5.72
N VAL A 334 16.72 -2.94 -4.89
CA VAL A 334 16.98 -2.90 -3.45
C VAL A 334 16.06 -3.84 -2.67
N PHE A 335 14.86 -4.11 -3.20
CA PHE A 335 13.86 -5.03 -2.64
C PHE A 335 13.48 -6.13 -3.63
N ASP A 336 12.91 -7.20 -3.13
CA ASP A 336 12.28 -8.22 -3.97
C ASP A 336 10.99 -7.68 -4.60
N MET A 337 10.22 -6.88 -3.84
CA MET A 337 8.99 -6.22 -4.25
C MET A 337 8.88 -4.84 -3.61
N ILE A 338 8.05 -3.94 -4.17
CA ILE A 338 7.62 -2.71 -3.50
C ILE A 338 6.12 -2.50 -3.70
N PHE A 339 5.42 -2.12 -2.63
CA PHE A 339 4.08 -1.56 -2.71
C PHE A 339 4.18 -0.15 -3.29
N GLU A 340 3.76 0.02 -4.53
CA GLU A 340 3.50 1.30 -5.13
C GLU A 340 1.97 1.54 -5.14
N PHE A 341 1.54 2.76 -5.02
CA PHE A 341 0.16 3.08 -4.66
C PHE A 341 -0.67 3.66 -5.81
N SER A 342 -0.19 3.64 -7.04
CA SER A 342 -0.86 4.30 -8.17
C SER A 342 -2.29 3.81 -8.41
N HIS A 343 -2.55 2.51 -8.19
CA HIS A 343 -3.87 1.89 -8.40
C HIS A 343 -4.81 1.98 -7.20
N VAL A 344 -4.32 2.31 -6.02
CA VAL A 344 -5.14 2.52 -4.80
C VAL A 344 -5.28 3.99 -4.42
N ASN A 345 -4.58 4.90 -5.11
CA ASN A 345 -4.62 6.34 -4.91
C ASN A 345 -5.14 7.09 -6.16
N LEU A 346 -6.04 6.49 -6.91
CA LEU A 346 -6.55 7.01 -8.18
C LEU A 346 -7.14 8.42 -8.07
N GLU A 347 -7.71 8.76 -6.92
CA GLU A 347 -8.31 10.04 -6.61
C GLU A 347 -7.31 11.17 -6.40
N PHE A 348 -6.04 10.83 -6.11
CA PHE A 348 -5.03 11.79 -5.69
C PHE A 348 -3.89 11.90 -6.70
N SER A 349 -3.29 13.06 -6.81
CA SER A 349 -2.14 13.32 -7.69
C SER A 349 -0.99 13.99 -6.93
N GLY A 350 -0.72 13.57 -5.71
CA GLY A 350 0.22 14.15 -4.75
C GLY A 350 -0.23 13.82 -3.35
N ALA A 351 -0.08 14.76 -2.41
CA ALA A 351 -0.56 14.58 -1.05
C ALA A 351 -2.05 14.20 -1.01
N GLU A 352 -2.39 13.22 -0.20
CA GLU A 352 -3.77 12.76 -0.02
C GLU A 352 -4.55 13.78 0.83
N VAL A 353 -5.31 14.65 0.18
CA VAL A 353 -6.25 15.58 0.83
C VAL A 353 -7.66 15.17 0.43
N TRP A 354 -8.41 14.54 1.34
CA TRP A 354 -9.65 13.85 1.02
C TRP A 354 -10.72 14.74 0.42
N CYS A 355 -10.88 15.96 0.91
CA CYS A 355 -11.84 16.92 0.34
C CYS A 355 -11.43 17.48 -1.03
N LYS A 356 -10.27 17.12 -1.55
CA LYS A 356 -9.77 17.46 -2.91
C LYS A 356 -9.70 16.22 -3.82
N ALA A 357 -10.23 15.08 -3.39
CA ALA A 357 -10.31 13.85 -4.19
C ALA A 357 -11.02 14.08 -5.51
N LYS A 358 -10.53 13.45 -6.58
CA LYS A 358 -11.10 13.52 -7.94
C LYS A 358 -11.79 12.22 -8.29
N ASP A 359 -12.72 12.28 -9.22
CA ASP A 359 -13.29 11.08 -9.82
C ASP A 359 -12.24 10.37 -10.67
N TRP A 360 -12.29 9.05 -10.66
CA TRP A 360 -11.48 8.17 -11.49
C TRP A 360 -12.38 7.23 -12.32
N SER A 361 -11.80 6.54 -13.28
CA SER A 361 -12.48 5.59 -14.15
C SER A 361 -11.79 4.24 -14.19
N LEU A 362 -12.49 3.18 -14.63
CA LEU A 362 -11.87 1.86 -14.87
C LEU A 362 -10.63 1.95 -15.78
N SER A 363 -10.61 2.89 -16.73
CA SER A 363 -9.44 3.11 -17.58
C SER A 363 -8.22 3.59 -16.80
N ASP A 364 -8.42 4.38 -15.74
CA ASP A 364 -7.32 4.85 -14.88
C ASP A 364 -6.77 3.69 -14.03
N LEU A 365 -7.65 2.86 -13.45
CA LEU A 365 -7.27 1.64 -12.74
C LEU A 365 -6.48 0.68 -13.64
N LYS A 366 -7.00 0.38 -14.82
CA LYS A 366 -6.35 -0.50 -15.80
C LYS A 366 -4.97 0.01 -16.19
N LYS A 367 -4.87 1.33 -16.44
CA LYS A 367 -3.59 1.96 -16.78
C LYS A 367 -2.59 1.82 -15.64
N ALA A 368 -2.95 2.11 -14.40
CA ALA A 368 -2.07 2.01 -13.24
C ALA A 368 -1.55 0.58 -13.07
N LEU A 369 -2.44 -0.43 -13.10
CA LEU A 369 -2.07 -1.84 -13.00
C LEU A 369 -1.17 -2.28 -14.15
N THR A 370 -1.51 -1.93 -15.39
CA THR A 370 -0.73 -2.31 -16.57
C THR A 370 0.65 -1.66 -16.57
N ASP A 371 0.76 -0.39 -16.21
CA ASP A 371 2.06 0.29 -16.12
C ASP A 371 3.00 -0.44 -15.15
N SER A 372 2.52 -0.89 -13.98
CA SER A 372 3.30 -1.63 -13.00
C SER A 372 3.62 -3.06 -13.46
N GLN A 373 2.68 -3.76 -14.10
CA GLN A 373 2.91 -5.08 -14.71
C GLN A 373 3.99 -5.02 -15.81
N GLU A 374 3.90 -4.03 -16.70
CA GLU A 374 4.86 -3.83 -17.78
C GLU A 374 6.26 -3.45 -17.26
N ALA A 375 6.32 -2.59 -16.23
CA ALA A 375 7.59 -2.15 -15.64
C ALA A 375 8.35 -3.31 -14.96
N THR A 376 7.65 -4.30 -14.43
CA THR A 376 8.24 -5.42 -13.69
C THR A 376 8.37 -6.72 -14.51
N LYS A 377 7.86 -6.76 -15.74
CA LYS A 377 7.74 -8.00 -16.52
C LYS A 377 9.05 -8.72 -16.82
N ASN A 378 10.14 -7.99 -17.05
CA ASN A 378 11.43 -8.56 -17.46
C ASN A 378 12.45 -8.66 -16.34
N ASN A 379 12.35 -7.77 -15.34
CA ASN A 379 13.32 -7.69 -14.26
C ASN A 379 12.65 -7.12 -13.01
N GLY A 380 11.86 -7.94 -12.35
CA GLY A 380 11.18 -7.55 -11.13
C GLY A 380 9.98 -8.44 -10.84
N TRP A 381 9.39 -8.20 -9.69
CA TRP A 381 8.20 -8.88 -9.24
C TRP A 381 7.26 -7.88 -8.59
N TYR A 382 5.94 -8.08 -8.71
CA TYR A 382 4.94 -7.14 -8.23
C TYR A 382 4.16 -7.71 -7.05
N PRO A 383 3.99 -6.98 -5.94
CA PRO A 383 3.07 -7.35 -4.88
C PRO A 383 1.67 -6.86 -5.29
N VAL A 384 0.78 -7.78 -5.65
CA VAL A 384 -0.59 -7.43 -6.03
C VAL A 384 -1.41 -7.22 -4.77
N PHE A 385 -2.01 -6.05 -4.59
CA PHE A 385 -2.88 -5.73 -3.46
C PHE A 385 -3.95 -4.72 -3.89
N PHE A 386 -5.08 -4.66 -3.19
CA PHE A 386 -6.17 -3.70 -3.43
C PHE A 386 -6.69 -3.06 -2.16
N GLU A 387 -6.34 -3.59 -1.01
CA GLU A 387 -6.59 -3.06 0.31
C GLU A 387 -5.41 -3.37 1.22
N ASN A 388 -5.26 -2.59 2.28
CA ASN A 388 -4.37 -2.81 3.41
C ASN A 388 -4.96 -2.09 4.64
N HIS A 389 -4.22 -2.05 5.74
CA HIS A 389 -4.63 -1.37 6.97
C HIS A 389 -4.72 0.17 6.86
N ASP A 390 -4.32 0.77 5.74
CA ASP A 390 -4.30 2.22 5.49
C ASP A 390 -5.21 2.66 4.32
N LYS A 391 -5.92 1.73 3.69
CA LYS A 391 -6.81 2.02 2.56
C LYS A 391 -8.22 1.50 2.83
N PRO A 392 -9.25 2.13 2.24
CA PRO A 392 -10.63 1.65 2.36
C PRO A 392 -10.79 0.25 1.78
N ARG A 393 -11.89 -0.42 2.10
CA ARG A 393 -12.23 -1.73 1.56
C ARG A 393 -12.42 -1.68 0.05
N SER A 394 -11.85 -2.64 -0.68
CA SER A 394 -11.80 -2.63 -2.14
C SER A 394 -13.19 -2.68 -2.80
N ILE A 395 -14.15 -3.36 -2.20
CA ILE A 395 -15.51 -3.39 -2.72
C ILE A 395 -16.10 -1.97 -2.75
N ASP A 396 -15.95 -1.20 -1.68
CA ASP A 396 -16.47 0.16 -1.57
C ASP A 396 -15.68 1.18 -2.37
N HIS A 397 -14.40 0.87 -2.64
CA HIS A 397 -13.51 1.74 -3.39
C HIS A 397 -13.68 1.60 -4.91
N TYR A 398 -13.82 0.36 -5.43
CA TYR A 398 -13.80 0.09 -6.87
C TYR A 398 -15.17 -0.15 -7.50
N PHE A 399 -16.22 -0.36 -6.71
CA PHE A 399 -17.57 -0.59 -7.20
C PHE A 399 -18.57 0.44 -6.69
N PRO A 400 -19.66 0.69 -7.42
CA PRO A 400 -20.72 1.57 -6.93
C PRO A 400 -21.41 0.96 -5.71
N GLU A 401 -21.98 1.83 -4.87
CA GLU A 401 -22.63 1.45 -3.59
C GLU A 401 -23.75 0.39 -3.77
N ASP A 402 -24.44 0.40 -4.91
CA ASP A 402 -25.52 -0.54 -5.24
C ASP A 402 -25.04 -1.86 -5.88
N ALA A 403 -23.74 -2.07 -6.00
CA ALA A 403 -23.20 -3.32 -6.50
C ALA A 403 -23.52 -4.49 -5.55
N ASP A 404 -23.77 -5.67 -6.12
CA ASP A 404 -23.86 -6.90 -5.33
C ASP A 404 -22.50 -7.17 -4.65
N PRO A 405 -22.42 -7.13 -3.30
CA PRO A 405 -21.12 -7.20 -2.61
C PRO A 405 -20.42 -8.54 -2.77
N VAL A 406 -21.17 -9.63 -2.94
CA VAL A 406 -20.60 -10.97 -3.16
C VAL A 406 -19.94 -11.03 -4.55
N LEU A 407 -20.64 -10.53 -5.57
CA LEU A 407 -20.08 -10.50 -6.93
C LEU A 407 -18.90 -9.53 -7.05
N ALA A 408 -18.99 -8.36 -6.42
CA ALA A 408 -17.90 -7.39 -6.36
C ALA A 408 -16.67 -7.96 -5.64
N GLY A 409 -16.84 -8.63 -4.50
CA GLY A 409 -15.78 -9.31 -3.78
C GLY A 409 -15.11 -10.43 -4.59
N LYS A 410 -15.91 -11.23 -5.31
CA LYS A 410 -15.40 -12.26 -6.23
C LYS A 410 -14.65 -11.65 -7.43
N ALA A 411 -15.14 -10.54 -7.97
CA ALA A 411 -14.49 -9.81 -9.06
C ALA A 411 -13.11 -9.31 -8.64
N MET A 412 -13.01 -8.63 -7.48
CA MET A 412 -11.72 -8.17 -6.95
C MET A 412 -10.78 -9.31 -6.61
N GLY A 413 -11.28 -10.37 -5.96
CA GLY A 413 -10.49 -11.58 -5.68
C GLY A 413 -9.93 -12.22 -6.96
N THR A 414 -10.72 -12.22 -8.06
CA THR A 414 -10.24 -12.74 -9.34
C THR A 414 -9.09 -11.90 -9.89
N VAL A 415 -9.20 -10.56 -9.90
CA VAL A 415 -8.11 -9.70 -10.35
C VAL A 415 -6.87 -9.88 -9.46
N LEU A 416 -7.04 -9.84 -8.12
CA LEU A 416 -5.95 -10.01 -7.15
C LEU A 416 -5.16 -11.31 -7.38
N MET A 417 -5.87 -12.43 -7.49
CA MET A 417 -5.26 -13.75 -7.51
C MET A 417 -4.73 -14.18 -8.89
N THR A 418 -5.07 -13.45 -9.96
CA THR A 418 -4.69 -13.84 -11.33
C THR A 418 -3.73 -12.88 -12.02
N LEU A 419 -3.50 -11.66 -11.52
CA LEU A 419 -2.42 -10.79 -11.99
C LEU A 419 -1.05 -11.43 -11.74
N ARG A 420 -0.04 -11.04 -12.54
CA ARG A 420 1.33 -11.51 -12.35
C ARG A 420 1.94 -10.84 -11.12
N GLY A 421 2.39 -11.64 -10.18
CA GLY A 421 2.99 -11.16 -8.93
C GLY A 421 2.61 -12.04 -7.75
N THR A 422 2.98 -11.61 -6.55
CA THR A 422 2.57 -12.24 -5.30
C THR A 422 1.30 -11.54 -4.80
N PRO A 423 0.15 -12.22 -4.72
CA PRO A 423 -1.06 -11.64 -4.15
C PRO A 423 -0.88 -11.40 -2.65
N PHE A 424 -1.26 -10.20 -2.18
CA PHE A 424 -1.38 -9.86 -0.76
C PHE A 424 -2.86 -9.70 -0.44
N ILE A 425 -3.42 -10.66 0.28
CA ILE A 425 -4.79 -10.63 0.77
C ILE A 425 -4.77 -9.87 2.09
N TYR A 426 -5.60 -8.85 2.22
CA TYR A 426 -5.77 -8.16 3.50
C TYR A 426 -6.86 -8.85 4.33
N GLN A 427 -6.69 -8.94 5.66
CA GLN A 427 -7.68 -9.57 6.55
C GLN A 427 -9.10 -9.05 6.30
N GLY A 428 -10.03 -9.99 6.07
CA GLY A 428 -11.44 -9.71 5.80
C GLY A 428 -11.77 -9.41 4.34
N GLN A 429 -10.77 -9.21 3.47
CA GLN A 429 -10.98 -9.09 2.04
C GLN A 429 -11.57 -10.37 1.45
N GLU A 430 -11.11 -11.51 1.92
CA GLU A 430 -11.62 -12.83 1.55
C GLU A 430 -13.07 -13.10 1.99
N LEU A 431 -13.61 -12.28 2.90
CA LEU A 431 -15.01 -12.32 3.33
C LEU A 431 -15.87 -11.25 2.67
N GLY A 432 -15.28 -10.34 1.92
CA GLY A 432 -15.99 -9.18 1.39
C GLY A 432 -16.43 -8.19 2.47
N MET A 433 -15.61 -7.98 3.51
CA MET A 433 -15.85 -6.95 4.52
C MET A 433 -15.91 -5.56 3.89
N ARG A 434 -16.72 -4.67 4.47
CA ARG A 434 -17.09 -3.36 3.92
C ARG A 434 -16.58 -2.21 4.78
N ASN A 435 -16.60 -0.99 4.20
CA ASN A 435 -16.41 0.26 4.93
C ASN A 435 -17.49 0.46 6.00
N VAL A 436 -17.20 1.30 6.99
CA VAL A 436 -18.16 1.73 8.01
C VAL A 436 -18.63 3.16 7.77
N ASP A 437 -19.84 3.49 8.22
CA ASP A 437 -20.50 4.79 8.09
C ASP A 437 -20.96 5.33 9.44
N TRP A 438 -20.08 5.32 10.44
CA TRP A 438 -20.37 5.81 11.78
C TRP A 438 -20.78 7.29 11.78
N ASP A 439 -21.73 7.65 12.64
CA ASP A 439 -22.41 8.94 12.62
C ASP A 439 -21.50 10.14 12.93
N THR A 440 -20.47 9.96 13.76
CA THR A 440 -19.62 11.05 14.25
C THR A 440 -18.14 10.72 14.23
N ILE A 441 -17.31 11.76 14.10
CA ILE A 441 -15.85 11.60 14.05
C ILE A 441 -15.28 10.98 15.34
N GLU A 442 -15.92 11.15 16.49
CA GLU A 442 -15.47 10.59 17.77
C GLU A 442 -15.58 9.06 17.85
N GLN A 443 -16.29 8.42 16.92
CA GLN A 443 -16.37 6.95 16.81
C GLN A 443 -15.16 6.36 16.12
N TYR A 444 -14.39 7.18 15.38
CA TYR A 444 -13.16 6.79 14.72
C TYR A 444 -11.96 6.92 15.67
N ASN A 445 -10.94 6.09 15.45
CA ASN A 445 -9.69 6.10 16.24
C ASN A 445 -8.47 6.54 15.43
N ASP A 446 -8.65 6.83 14.16
CA ASP A 446 -7.58 7.15 13.22
C ASP A 446 -7.18 8.63 13.28
N LEU A 447 -5.89 8.92 13.57
CA LEU A 447 -5.32 10.27 13.60
C LEU A 447 -5.51 11.00 12.26
N ASN A 448 -5.36 10.28 11.14
CA ASN A 448 -5.53 10.88 9.81
C ASN A 448 -6.98 11.28 9.57
N SER A 449 -7.95 10.47 9.97
CA SER A 449 -9.38 10.80 9.86
C SER A 449 -9.74 12.08 10.59
N TYR A 450 -9.25 12.28 11.81
CA TYR A 450 -9.42 13.55 12.54
C TYR A 450 -8.82 14.73 11.80
N SER A 451 -7.59 14.60 11.30
CA SER A 451 -6.91 15.66 10.56
C SER A 451 -7.65 16.03 9.28
N GLN A 452 -8.04 15.05 8.48
CA GLN A 452 -8.74 15.24 7.21
C GLN A 452 -10.15 15.83 7.41
N TYR A 453 -10.86 15.40 8.48
CA TYR A 453 -12.13 16.00 8.88
C TYR A 453 -11.97 17.48 9.21
N GLN A 454 -10.96 17.85 10.02
CA GLN A 454 -10.68 19.25 10.35
C GLN A 454 -10.27 20.08 9.12
N THR A 455 -9.49 19.48 8.22
CA THR A 455 -9.10 20.08 6.94
C THR A 455 -10.33 20.40 6.09
N ALA A 456 -11.27 19.47 5.96
CA ALA A 456 -12.52 19.70 5.22
C ALA A 456 -13.34 20.85 5.82
N LEU A 457 -13.47 20.91 7.15
CA LEU A 457 -14.15 22.03 7.83
C LEU A 457 -13.44 23.37 7.58
N ALA A 458 -12.10 23.40 7.59
CA ALA A 458 -11.31 24.59 7.33
C ALA A 458 -11.43 25.05 5.87
N GLU A 459 -11.63 24.13 4.92
CA GLU A 459 -11.93 24.41 3.52
C GLU A 459 -13.38 24.89 3.29
N GLY A 460 -14.25 24.81 4.31
CA GLY A 460 -15.61 25.36 4.32
C GLY A 460 -16.71 24.34 4.05
N TYR A 461 -16.40 23.07 4.05
CA TYR A 461 -17.40 21.99 4.01
C TYR A 461 -18.20 21.92 5.32
N SER A 462 -19.44 21.46 5.27
CA SER A 462 -20.23 21.17 6.44
C SER A 462 -19.74 19.92 7.19
N GLU A 463 -20.10 19.75 8.46
CA GLU A 463 -19.78 18.53 9.24
C GLU A 463 -20.26 17.26 8.52
N LYS A 464 -21.44 17.31 7.89
CA LYS A 464 -21.96 16.18 7.12
C LYS A 464 -21.08 15.85 5.92
N GLU A 465 -20.71 16.85 5.12
CA GLU A 465 -19.82 16.64 3.96
C GLU A 465 -18.43 16.18 4.40
N ALA A 466 -17.91 16.69 5.53
CA ALA A 466 -16.64 16.24 6.10
C ALA A 466 -16.71 14.77 6.53
N MET A 467 -17.85 14.31 7.10
CA MET A 467 -18.06 12.90 7.42
C MET A 467 -18.17 12.02 6.17
N GLU A 468 -18.75 12.50 5.06
CA GLU A 468 -18.78 11.75 3.79
C GLU A 468 -17.35 11.42 3.28
N PHE A 469 -16.38 12.34 3.46
CA PHE A 469 -14.97 12.04 3.16
C PHE A 469 -14.38 11.02 4.13
N VAL A 470 -14.72 11.09 5.43
CA VAL A 470 -14.27 10.12 6.44
C VAL A 470 -14.81 8.73 6.13
N HIS A 471 -16.11 8.58 5.82
CA HIS A 471 -16.73 7.30 5.42
C HIS A 471 -16.01 6.68 4.21
N ARG A 472 -15.60 7.52 3.25
CA ARG A 472 -14.95 7.05 2.03
C ARG A 472 -13.50 6.63 2.25
N PHE A 473 -12.73 7.37 3.04
CA PHE A 473 -11.26 7.28 3.04
C PHE A 473 -10.62 6.92 4.38
N SER A 474 -11.38 6.86 5.48
CA SER A 474 -10.83 6.52 6.79
C SER A 474 -10.11 5.17 6.77
N ARG A 475 -8.92 5.12 7.41
CA ARG A 475 -8.18 3.89 7.65
C ARG A 475 -8.97 2.91 8.54
N ASP A 476 -9.84 3.41 9.42
CA ASP A 476 -10.69 2.57 10.29
C ASP A 476 -11.69 1.70 9.52
N ASN A 477 -12.00 2.03 8.27
CA ASN A 477 -12.76 1.17 7.37
C ASN A 477 -12.13 -0.22 7.25
N ALA A 478 -10.82 -0.28 7.16
CA ALA A 478 -10.07 -1.53 7.08
C ALA A 478 -9.68 -2.09 8.47
N ARG A 479 -9.77 -1.28 9.54
CA ARG A 479 -9.30 -1.63 10.89
C ARG A 479 -10.39 -2.18 11.81
N THR A 480 -11.65 -2.31 11.33
CA THR A 480 -12.70 -2.98 12.08
C THR A 480 -12.33 -4.43 12.40
N PRO A 481 -12.78 -4.98 13.56
CA PRO A 481 -12.51 -6.35 13.93
C PRO A 481 -12.93 -7.37 12.88
N MET A 482 -12.08 -8.38 12.67
CA MET A 482 -12.35 -9.51 11.76
C MET A 482 -13.64 -10.23 12.14
N GLN A 483 -14.45 -10.56 11.14
CA GLN A 483 -15.76 -11.20 11.32
C GLN A 483 -15.62 -12.73 11.25
N TRP A 484 -15.42 -13.37 12.41
CA TRP A 484 -15.21 -14.81 12.49
C TRP A 484 -16.52 -15.62 12.51
N SER A 485 -17.56 -15.11 13.17
CA SER A 485 -18.83 -15.81 13.30
C SER A 485 -20.00 -14.85 13.51
N SER A 486 -21.23 -15.39 13.46
CA SER A 486 -22.45 -14.66 13.80
C SER A 486 -22.68 -14.46 15.30
N SER A 487 -21.74 -14.89 16.16
CA SER A 487 -21.82 -14.71 17.61
C SER A 487 -21.53 -13.25 18.01
N GLU A 488 -21.82 -12.90 19.27
CA GLU A 488 -21.56 -11.56 19.82
C GLU A 488 -20.13 -11.10 19.50
N GLN A 489 -19.96 -9.81 19.18
CA GLN A 489 -18.68 -9.21 18.76
C GLN A 489 -18.05 -9.94 17.55
N ALA A 490 -18.86 -10.47 16.66
CA ALA A 490 -18.42 -11.20 15.46
C ALA A 490 -17.49 -12.41 15.77
N GLY A 491 -17.47 -12.91 17.01
CA GLY A 491 -16.53 -13.93 17.46
C GLY A 491 -15.06 -13.46 17.54
N PHE A 492 -14.83 -12.15 17.42
CA PHE A 492 -13.51 -11.56 17.53
C PHE A 492 -12.99 -11.54 18.97
N THR A 493 -13.84 -11.15 19.93
CA THR A 493 -13.53 -11.06 21.36
C THR A 493 -14.67 -11.53 22.24
N THR A 494 -14.37 -11.89 23.47
CA THR A 494 -15.35 -12.09 24.55
C THR A 494 -15.56 -10.83 25.40
N GLY A 495 -14.74 -9.80 25.17
CA GLY A 495 -14.80 -8.49 25.81
C GLY A 495 -15.49 -7.42 24.97
N THR A 496 -15.08 -6.17 25.16
CA THR A 496 -15.51 -5.03 24.33
C THR A 496 -14.41 -4.74 23.31
N PRO A 497 -14.66 -4.86 22.00
CA PRO A 497 -13.65 -4.60 21.00
C PRO A 497 -13.22 -3.12 20.99
N TRP A 498 -11.97 -2.85 20.67
CA TRP A 498 -11.37 -1.50 20.64
C TRP A 498 -11.98 -0.57 19.58
N LEU A 499 -12.45 -1.15 18.47
CA LEU A 499 -13.34 -0.54 17.48
C LEU A 499 -14.63 -1.37 17.38
N PRO A 500 -15.79 -0.76 17.11
CA PRO A 500 -17.02 -1.51 16.88
C PRO A 500 -16.87 -2.51 15.72
N VAL A 501 -17.46 -3.69 15.87
CA VAL A 501 -17.58 -4.64 14.74
C VAL A 501 -18.55 -4.08 13.72
N HIS A 502 -18.34 -4.39 12.43
CA HIS A 502 -19.25 -3.97 11.38
C HIS A 502 -20.63 -4.64 11.55
N GLU A 503 -21.73 -3.91 11.36
CA GLU A 503 -23.10 -4.35 11.65
C GLU A 503 -23.58 -5.57 10.84
N ASN A 504 -22.92 -5.86 9.70
CA ASN A 504 -23.30 -6.98 8.83
C ASN A 504 -22.72 -8.34 9.28
N TYR A 505 -21.98 -8.42 10.40
CA TYR A 505 -21.24 -9.61 10.83
C TYR A 505 -22.10 -10.86 11.02
N GLU A 506 -23.41 -10.71 11.29
CA GLU A 506 -24.32 -11.87 11.39
C GLU A 506 -24.48 -12.63 10.06
N LYS A 507 -24.18 -11.96 8.92
CA LYS A 507 -24.32 -12.52 7.57
C LYS A 507 -22.97 -12.73 6.88
N VAL A 508 -22.07 -11.77 7.03
CA VAL A 508 -20.73 -11.79 6.44
C VAL A 508 -19.76 -12.20 7.54
N ASN A 509 -19.34 -13.44 7.56
CA ASN A 509 -18.37 -13.96 8.53
C ASN A 509 -17.79 -15.30 8.08
N ALA A 510 -16.59 -15.62 8.57
CA ALA A 510 -15.85 -16.81 8.15
C ALA A 510 -16.59 -18.13 8.43
N GLU A 511 -17.33 -18.24 9.56
CA GLU A 511 -18.07 -19.46 9.93
C GLU A 511 -19.21 -19.73 8.94
N THR A 512 -19.99 -18.71 8.59
CA THR A 512 -21.09 -18.85 7.64
C THR A 512 -20.57 -19.10 6.22
N GLU A 513 -19.56 -18.35 5.80
CA GLU A 513 -19.07 -18.39 4.42
C GLU A 513 -18.29 -19.66 4.08
N GLN A 514 -17.62 -20.30 5.04
CA GLN A 514 -16.94 -21.56 4.77
C GLN A 514 -17.90 -22.72 4.39
N GLU A 515 -19.18 -22.64 4.78
CA GLU A 515 -20.20 -23.63 4.48
C GLU A 515 -21.00 -23.29 3.19
N ASP A 516 -20.83 -22.06 2.66
CA ASP A 516 -21.49 -21.59 1.44
C ASP A 516 -20.54 -21.66 0.25
N PRO A 517 -20.74 -22.57 -0.73
CA PRO A 517 -19.89 -22.66 -1.92
C PRO A 517 -19.96 -21.43 -2.82
N GLY A 518 -21.01 -20.59 -2.66
CA GLY A 518 -21.24 -19.34 -3.39
C GLY A 518 -20.64 -18.11 -2.73
N SER A 519 -20.06 -18.23 -1.53
CA SER A 519 -19.49 -17.13 -0.77
C SER A 519 -18.21 -16.54 -1.40
N VAL A 520 -17.80 -15.38 -0.91
CA VAL A 520 -16.52 -14.75 -1.27
C VAL A 520 -15.35 -15.60 -0.78
N LEU A 521 -15.39 -16.12 0.45
CA LEU A 521 -14.37 -16.98 1.02
C LEU A 521 -14.15 -18.26 0.19
N SER A 522 -15.26 -18.93 -0.18
CA SER A 522 -15.20 -20.13 -1.03
C SER A 522 -14.60 -19.82 -2.39
N TRP A 523 -14.84 -18.63 -2.94
CA TRP A 523 -14.27 -18.17 -4.19
C TRP A 523 -12.77 -17.94 -4.09
N TYR A 524 -12.29 -17.26 -3.03
CA TYR A 524 -10.84 -17.07 -2.79
C TYR A 524 -10.10 -18.39 -2.65
N ARG A 525 -10.68 -19.38 -1.96
CA ARG A 525 -10.10 -20.73 -1.83
C ARG A 525 -9.96 -21.42 -3.18
N LYS A 526 -11.02 -21.37 -4.01
CA LYS A 526 -10.98 -21.93 -5.38
C LYS A 526 -9.93 -21.22 -6.26
N LEU A 527 -9.80 -19.91 -6.12
CA LEU A 527 -8.76 -19.16 -6.84
C LEU A 527 -7.35 -19.53 -6.36
N ALA A 528 -7.15 -19.74 -5.06
CA ALA A 528 -5.87 -20.18 -4.51
C ALA A 528 -5.48 -21.59 -5.02
N GLU A 529 -6.43 -22.53 -5.04
CA GLU A 529 -6.24 -23.86 -5.61
C GLU A 529 -5.93 -23.77 -7.11
N LEU A 530 -6.74 -23.03 -7.87
CA LEU A 530 -6.49 -22.85 -9.31
C LEU A 530 -5.10 -22.25 -9.58
N ARG A 531 -4.70 -21.24 -8.79
CA ARG A 531 -3.38 -20.60 -8.94
C ARG A 531 -2.25 -21.58 -8.63
N ALA A 532 -2.36 -22.37 -7.57
CA ALA A 532 -1.34 -23.36 -7.18
C ALA A 532 -1.14 -24.44 -8.26
N ASP A 533 -2.22 -24.85 -8.92
CA ASP A 533 -2.23 -25.90 -9.93
C ASP A 533 -1.94 -25.39 -11.36
N THR A 534 -1.84 -24.06 -11.56
CA THR A 534 -1.72 -23.44 -12.88
C THR A 534 -0.48 -22.56 -12.99
N PRO A 535 0.66 -23.08 -13.49
CA PRO A 535 1.90 -22.31 -13.66
C PRO A 535 1.70 -20.99 -14.40
N ALA A 536 0.83 -20.94 -15.41
CA ALA A 536 0.53 -19.72 -16.15
C ALA A 536 0.00 -18.58 -15.24
N LEU A 537 -0.69 -18.86 -14.13
CA LEU A 537 -1.12 -17.84 -13.17
C LEU A 537 0.02 -17.36 -12.25
N ILE A 538 1.09 -18.13 -12.13
CA ILE A 538 2.27 -17.77 -11.34
C ILE A 538 3.31 -17.10 -12.24
N GLU A 539 3.88 -17.85 -13.19
CA GLU A 539 5.02 -17.46 -14.01
C GLU A 539 4.63 -16.78 -15.32
N GLY A 540 3.41 -17.07 -15.82
CA GLY A 540 2.97 -16.68 -17.15
C GLY A 540 3.06 -15.17 -17.42
N ALA A 541 3.36 -14.84 -18.66
CA ALA A 541 3.36 -13.45 -19.14
C ALA A 541 1.96 -12.83 -18.99
N TYR A 542 1.93 -11.54 -18.67
CA TYR A 542 0.72 -10.74 -18.64
C TYR A 542 0.58 -9.93 -19.93
N GLU A 543 -0.63 -9.89 -20.50
CA GLU A 543 -0.98 -9.01 -21.62
C GLU A 543 -2.40 -8.45 -21.42
N GLU A 544 -2.54 -7.12 -21.34
CA GLU A 544 -3.84 -6.46 -21.25
C GLU A 544 -4.60 -6.52 -22.56
N LEU A 545 -5.89 -6.86 -22.49
CA LEU A 545 -6.83 -6.83 -23.60
C LEU A 545 -7.90 -5.76 -23.40
N PHE A 546 -8.55 -5.34 -24.47
CA PHE A 546 -9.66 -4.36 -24.44
C PHE A 546 -9.31 -3.10 -23.65
N ARG A 547 -8.11 -2.56 -23.85
CA ARG A 547 -7.59 -1.39 -23.13
C ARG A 547 -8.57 -0.21 -23.09
N ASP A 548 -9.27 0.05 -24.19
CA ASP A 548 -10.22 1.16 -24.32
C ASP A 548 -11.60 0.87 -23.71
N SER A 549 -11.88 -0.36 -23.26
CA SER A 549 -13.15 -0.68 -22.60
C SER A 549 -13.27 0.04 -21.25
N LYS A 550 -14.42 0.66 -21.03
CA LYS A 550 -14.80 1.30 -19.76
C LYS A 550 -15.62 0.39 -18.84
N GLU A 551 -15.87 -0.83 -19.27
CA GLU A 551 -16.77 -1.77 -18.62
C GLU A 551 -16.05 -3.05 -18.21
N ILE A 552 -15.03 -3.46 -19.01
CA ILE A 552 -14.34 -4.74 -18.85
C ILE A 552 -12.86 -4.50 -18.55
N TYR A 553 -12.35 -5.17 -17.52
CA TYR A 553 -10.93 -5.43 -17.37
C TYR A 553 -10.64 -6.86 -17.80
N ALA A 554 -9.84 -7.04 -18.84
CA ALA A 554 -9.44 -8.34 -19.31
C ALA A 554 -7.95 -8.39 -19.68
N PHE A 555 -7.35 -9.55 -19.42
CA PHE A 555 -5.94 -9.80 -19.72
C PHE A 555 -5.70 -11.29 -19.92
N THR A 556 -4.59 -11.63 -20.56
CA THR A 556 -4.13 -13.02 -20.65
C THR A 556 -2.97 -13.28 -19.70
N ARG A 557 -2.87 -14.54 -19.29
CA ARG A 557 -1.70 -15.13 -18.64
C ARG A 557 -1.24 -16.32 -19.48
N GLU A 558 0.02 -16.30 -19.92
CA GLU A 558 0.54 -17.28 -20.85
C GLU A 558 1.90 -17.84 -20.41
N ASP A 559 1.98 -19.16 -20.29
CA ASP A 559 3.22 -19.91 -20.04
C ASP A 559 3.31 -21.10 -20.98
N GLY A 560 4.17 -21.00 -22.00
CA GLY A 560 4.35 -22.03 -22.98
C GLY A 560 3.08 -22.37 -23.77
N ALA A 561 2.49 -23.54 -23.50
CA ALA A 561 1.27 -23.99 -24.17
C ALA A 561 -0.01 -23.62 -23.41
N ASP A 562 0.12 -23.20 -22.17
CA ASP A 562 -1.02 -22.85 -21.32
C ASP A 562 -1.29 -21.35 -21.39
N LYS A 563 -2.46 -21.00 -21.93
CA LYS A 563 -2.93 -19.63 -22.00
C LYS A 563 -4.31 -19.51 -21.35
N LEU A 564 -4.44 -18.56 -20.45
CA LEU A 564 -5.70 -18.23 -19.79
C LEU A 564 -6.12 -16.81 -20.17
N LEU A 565 -7.40 -16.61 -20.38
CA LEU A 565 -8.06 -15.31 -20.43
C LEU A 565 -8.77 -15.08 -19.10
N ILE A 566 -8.49 -13.96 -18.50
CA ILE A 566 -9.21 -13.44 -17.34
C ILE A 566 -10.05 -12.27 -17.83
N ALA A 567 -11.36 -12.26 -17.54
CA ALA A 567 -12.26 -11.20 -17.95
C ALA A 567 -13.23 -10.86 -16.81
N VAL A 568 -13.28 -9.59 -16.43
CA VAL A 568 -14.05 -9.08 -15.29
C VAL A 568 -14.88 -7.89 -15.74
N ASN A 569 -16.18 -7.95 -15.50
CA ASN A 569 -17.14 -6.87 -15.72
C ASN A 569 -17.24 -5.99 -14.47
N PHE A 570 -16.89 -4.71 -14.59
CA PHE A 570 -16.96 -3.71 -13.50
C PHE A 570 -18.29 -2.95 -13.46
N THR A 571 -19.32 -3.42 -14.19
CA THR A 571 -20.61 -2.71 -14.30
C THR A 571 -21.80 -3.58 -13.90
N GLY A 572 -22.89 -2.93 -13.51
CA GLY A 572 -24.19 -3.57 -13.26
C GLY A 572 -24.97 -3.93 -14.53
N GLN A 573 -24.32 -3.97 -15.72
CA GLN A 573 -24.94 -4.33 -16.98
C GLN A 573 -24.30 -5.60 -17.55
N THR A 574 -25.05 -6.35 -18.35
CA THR A 574 -24.48 -7.43 -19.15
C THR A 574 -23.65 -6.83 -20.29
N VAL A 575 -22.40 -7.24 -20.42
CA VAL A 575 -21.48 -6.76 -21.45
C VAL A 575 -20.97 -7.91 -22.30
N THR A 576 -20.62 -7.60 -23.56
CA THR A 576 -20.04 -8.57 -24.49
C THR A 576 -18.69 -8.09 -25.00
N PHE A 577 -17.79 -9.00 -25.27
CA PHE A 577 -16.48 -8.70 -25.87
C PHE A 577 -16.21 -9.58 -27.11
N ASP A 578 -15.35 -9.10 -27.99
CA ASP A 578 -14.94 -9.81 -29.19
C ASP A 578 -14.07 -11.02 -28.82
N GLN A 579 -14.61 -12.22 -29.02
CA GLN A 579 -13.94 -13.48 -28.73
C GLN A 579 -12.66 -13.68 -29.57
N ALA A 580 -12.66 -13.25 -30.82
CA ALA A 580 -11.49 -13.37 -31.69
C ALA A 580 -10.35 -12.47 -31.22
N GLN A 581 -10.66 -11.24 -30.77
CA GLN A 581 -9.69 -10.33 -30.16
C GLN A 581 -9.16 -10.88 -28.83
N ALA A 582 -9.99 -11.64 -28.10
CA ALA A 582 -9.60 -12.34 -26.88
C ALA A 582 -8.77 -13.62 -27.13
N GLY A 583 -8.51 -13.97 -28.39
CA GLY A 583 -7.79 -15.19 -28.76
C GLY A 583 -8.60 -16.47 -28.68
N LEU A 584 -9.93 -16.36 -28.49
CA LEU A 584 -10.83 -17.52 -28.44
C LEU A 584 -11.15 -17.99 -29.86
N ALA A 585 -11.03 -19.31 -30.09
CA ALA A 585 -11.26 -19.88 -31.42
C ALA A 585 -12.74 -19.78 -31.86
N GLU A 586 -12.97 -19.34 -33.08
CA GLU A 586 -14.30 -19.36 -33.68
C GLU A 586 -14.84 -20.80 -33.76
N ASN A 587 -16.11 -20.97 -33.36
CA ASN A 587 -16.84 -22.25 -33.39
C ASN A 587 -16.36 -23.33 -32.41
N THR A 588 -15.52 -23.04 -31.45
CA THR A 588 -15.17 -23.93 -30.35
C THR A 588 -15.70 -23.35 -29.05
N ALA A 589 -16.48 -24.12 -28.29
CA ALA A 589 -16.87 -23.66 -26.95
C ALA A 589 -15.61 -23.65 -26.07
N PRO A 590 -15.15 -22.47 -25.59
CA PRO A 590 -13.98 -22.39 -24.73
C PRO A 590 -14.27 -23.03 -23.38
N GLU A 591 -13.27 -23.57 -22.74
CA GLU A 591 -13.35 -24.14 -21.41
C GLU A 591 -13.33 -23.00 -20.38
N ILE A 592 -14.47 -22.74 -19.72
CA ILE A 592 -14.58 -21.82 -18.59
C ILE A 592 -14.17 -22.58 -17.35
N LEU A 593 -12.99 -22.25 -16.80
CA LEU A 593 -12.46 -22.88 -15.58
C LEU A 593 -13.19 -22.38 -14.34
N MET A 594 -13.49 -21.08 -14.29
CA MET A 594 -14.24 -20.46 -13.19
C MET A 594 -15.16 -19.36 -13.74
N SER A 595 -16.37 -19.26 -13.12
CA SER A 595 -17.27 -18.12 -13.25
C SER A 595 -17.77 -17.75 -11.86
N SER A 596 -17.86 -16.45 -11.55
CA SER A 596 -18.31 -15.94 -10.25
C SER A 596 -19.81 -16.19 -9.99
N TYR A 597 -20.57 -16.55 -11.02
CA TYR A 597 -21.93 -17.07 -10.89
C TYR A 597 -21.93 -18.59 -10.79
N GLU A 598 -22.80 -19.15 -9.96
CA GLU A 598 -22.82 -20.61 -9.67
C GLU A 598 -23.57 -21.45 -10.71
N ASP A 599 -24.32 -20.82 -11.60
CA ASP A 599 -25.09 -21.51 -12.61
C ASP A 599 -24.24 -21.94 -13.82
N SER A 600 -24.78 -22.86 -14.65
CA SER A 600 -24.14 -23.34 -15.85
C SER A 600 -24.31 -22.43 -17.08
N GLU A 601 -24.82 -21.20 -16.89
CA GLU A 601 -25.14 -20.28 -17.99
C GLU A 601 -23.97 -19.39 -18.40
N ALA A 602 -22.81 -19.55 -17.78
CA ALA A 602 -21.61 -18.82 -18.18
C ALA A 602 -21.27 -19.10 -19.64
N ALA A 603 -21.11 -18.05 -20.42
CA ALA A 603 -20.74 -18.11 -21.84
C ALA A 603 -19.55 -17.22 -22.11
N ALA A 604 -18.52 -17.75 -22.72
CA ALA A 604 -17.39 -16.94 -23.14
C ALA A 604 -17.82 -15.83 -24.11
N GLY A 605 -17.23 -14.65 -23.92
CA GLY A 605 -17.59 -13.46 -24.73
C GLY A 605 -18.80 -12.69 -24.20
N THR A 606 -19.44 -13.15 -23.10
CA THR A 606 -20.53 -12.44 -22.43
C THR A 606 -20.30 -12.48 -20.93
N LEU A 607 -20.32 -11.33 -20.28
CA LEU A 607 -20.21 -11.19 -18.83
C LEU A 607 -21.48 -10.54 -18.28
N ARG A 608 -22.10 -11.18 -17.31
CA ARG A 608 -23.24 -10.65 -16.55
C ARG A 608 -22.79 -9.53 -15.61
N PRO A 609 -23.68 -8.80 -14.94
CA PRO A 609 -23.29 -7.78 -13.97
C PRO A 609 -22.24 -8.28 -12.98
N TYR A 610 -21.11 -7.57 -12.88
CA TYR A 610 -19.98 -7.87 -11.98
C TYR A 610 -19.41 -9.30 -12.12
N GLU A 611 -19.64 -9.97 -13.25
CA GLU A 611 -19.12 -11.33 -13.47
C GLU A 611 -17.63 -11.32 -13.73
N ALA A 612 -16.93 -12.25 -13.08
CA ALA A 612 -15.55 -12.60 -13.35
C ALA A 612 -15.47 -14.01 -13.94
N GLN A 613 -14.70 -14.18 -15.01
CA GLN A 613 -14.44 -15.48 -15.64
C GLN A 613 -12.95 -15.72 -15.80
N VAL A 614 -12.53 -16.97 -15.56
CA VAL A 614 -11.22 -17.51 -15.94
C VAL A 614 -11.45 -18.56 -17.01
N ILE A 615 -10.89 -18.35 -18.19
CA ILE A 615 -11.19 -19.12 -19.41
C ILE A 615 -9.89 -19.66 -19.97
N LYS A 616 -9.86 -20.96 -20.31
CA LYS A 616 -8.73 -21.57 -21.02
C LYS A 616 -8.81 -21.22 -22.50
N VAL A 617 -7.73 -20.63 -23.04
CA VAL A 617 -7.57 -20.32 -24.45
C VAL A 617 -6.87 -21.51 -25.10
N ASN A 618 -7.52 -22.15 -26.09
CA ASN A 618 -7.01 -23.35 -26.83
C ASN A 618 -6.25 -22.96 -28.09
#